data_685595cd0c6ef5759fe8286cb5d3f86a
#
_entry.id   685595cd0c6ef5759fe8286cb5d3f86a
#
_cell.length_a   1.000
_cell.length_b   1.000
_cell.length_c   1.000
_cell.angle_alpha   90.00
_cell.angle_beta   90.00
_cell.angle_gamma   90.00
#
_symmetry.space_group_name_H-M   'P 1'
#
loop_
_entity.id
_entity.type
_entity.pdbx_description
1 polymer ?
#
loop_
_entity_poly.entity_id
_entity_poly.type
_entity_poly.pdbx_seq_one_letter_code
_entity_poly.pdbx_strand_id
1 'polypeptide(L)'
;HINFKESEGIKTPWHKTTLLVLAITLHNIPEGLAIGVLFGGVAAGIPEASISGAVVLAIGIGIQNFPEGIAVSMPLRRQGMSRWKSFFYGQSSAIVEPIAAVIGALAVTFFTPILPYALSFAAGAMIFVVVEEVIPETQLDNNTDIATLGFIGGFIIMMVLDVALG
;
A
#
# COMPACT_ATOMS: atom_id res chain seq x y z
N HIS A 1 24.68 14.02 -9.05
CA HIS A 1 24.12 14.78 -7.93
C HIS A 1 22.71 15.21 -8.30
N ILE A 2 21.71 14.43 -7.91
CA ILE A 2 20.30 14.84 -8.03
C ILE A 2 20.07 15.87 -6.92
N ASN A 3 19.64 17.06 -7.29
CA ASN A 3 19.40 18.14 -6.37
C ASN A 3 18.00 17.96 -5.76
N PHE A 4 17.89 17.23 -4.65
CA PHE A 4 16.64 16.96 -3.91
C PHE A 4 15.98 18.20 -3.28
N LYS A 5 16.40 19.41 -3.63
CA LYS A 5 15.91 20.65 -3.01
C LYS A 5 14.70 21.29 -3.71
N GLU A 6 14.34 20.85 -4.90
CA GLU A 6 13.16 21.35 -5.62
C GLU A 6 12.08 20.28 -5.60
N SER A 7 11.02 20.51 -4.83
CA SER A 7 9.85 19.65 -4.88
C SER A 7 9.17 19.79 -6.24
N GLU A 8 9.13 18.71 -7.01
CA GLU A 8 8.30 18.63 -8.19
C GLU A 8 6.83 18.54 -7.76
N GLY A 9 5.95 19.32 -8.34
CA GLY A 9 4.54 19.27 -8.07
C GLY A 9 3.89 20.59 -7.65
N ILE A 10 2.59 20.52 -7.34
CA ILE A 10 1.78 21.69 -6.98
C ILE A 10 2.20 22.19 -5.59
N LYS A 11 2.61 23.45 -5.50
CA LYS A 11 2.92 24.07 -4.21
C LYS A 11 1.64 24.16 -3.36
N THR A 12 1.65 23.51 -2.20
CA THR A 12 0.54 23.48 -1.26
C THR A 12 0.96 24.08 0.09
N PRO A 13 0.07 24.78 0.81
CA PRO A 13 0.31 25.25 2.16
C PRO A 13 0.22 24.15 3.23
N TRP A 14 -0.09 22.92 2.84
CA TRP A 14 -0.29 21.82 3.77
C TRP A 14 1.02 21.37 4.41
N HIS A 15 0.94 20.98 5.67
CA HIS A 15 2.07 20.42 6.40
C HIS A 15 2.54 19.12 5.73
N LYS A 16 3.86 18.90 5.66
CA LYS A 16 4.48 17.69 5.10
C LYS A 16 3.86 16.41 5.68
N THR A 17 3.58 16.42 6.98
CA THR A 17 2.96 15.27 7.67
C THR A 17 1.52 15.02 7.22
N THR A 18 0.76 16.07 6.94
CA THR A 18 -0.61 15.92 6.39
C THR A 18 -0.56 15.31 4.99
N LEU A 19 0.39 15.75 4.18
CA LEU A 19 0.61 15.19 2.84
C LEU A 19 1.03 13.73 2.93
N LEU A 20 1.92 13.37 3.85
CA LEU A 20 2.34 11.98 4.09
C LEU A 20 1.15 11.09 4.49
N VAL A 21 0.35 11.53 5.48
CA VAL A 21 -0.84 10.78 5.90
C VAL A 21 -1.81 10.60 4.74
N LEU A 22 -2.04 11.65 3.94
CA LEU A 22 -2.92 11.59 2.79
C LEU A 22 -2.37 10.66 1.70
N ALA A 23 -1.07 10.75 1.40
CA ALA A 23 -0.42 9.89 0.41
C ALA A 23 -0.56 8.41 0.79
N ILE A 24 -0.24 8.03 2.03
CA ILE A 24 -0.38 6.65 2.52
C ILE A 24 -1.85 6.21 2.53
N THR A 25 -2.78 7.08 2.92
CA THR A 25 -4.22 6.75 2.85
C THR A 25 -4.69 6.50 1.43
N LEU A 26 -4.22 7.29 0.46
CA LEU A 26 -4.55 7.09 -0.96
C LEU A 26 -3.88 5.84 -1.54
N HIS A 27 -2.67 5.51 -1.06
CA HIS A 27 -1.95 4.30 -1.40
C HIS A 27 -2.73 3.03 -0.99
N ASN A 28 -3.33 3.01 0.18
CA ASN A 28 -4.08 1.87 0.70
C ASN A 28 -5.38 1.58 -0.10
N ILE A 29 -5.89 2.53 -0.91
CA ILE A 29 -7.05 2.29 -1.77
C ILE A 29 -6.80 1.21 -2.83
N PRO A 30 -5.72 1.27 -3.66
CA PRO A 30 -5.36 0.20 -4.59
C PRO A 30 -5.17 -1.17 -3.93
N GLU A 31 -4.62 -1.20 -2.73
CA GLU A 31 -4.40 -2.45 -1.97
C GLU A 31 -5.72 -3.10 -1.58
N GLY A 32 -6.62 -2.32 -1.00
CA GLY A 32 -7.97 -2.79 -0.70
C GLY A 32 -8.71 -3.24 -1.97
N LEU A 33 -8.63 -2.45 -3.05
CA LEU A 33 -9.23 -2.82 -4.34
C LEU A 33 -8.69 -4.16 -4.85
N ALA A 34 -7.37 -4.40 -4.78
CA ALA A 34 -6.76 -5.65 -5.24
C ALA A 34 -7.30 -6.87 -4.48
N ILE A 35 -7.38 -6.79 -3.14
CA ILE A 35 -8.01 -7.83 -2.31
C ILE A 35 -9.46 -8.05 -2.73
N GLY A 36 -10.24 -6.99 -2.82
CA GLY A 36 -11.66 -7.06 -3.15
C GLY A 36 -11.92 -7.65 -4.53
N VAL A 37 -11.13 -7.25 -5.51
CA VAL A 37 -11.22 -7.73 -6.89
C VAL A 37 -10.95 -9.24 -6.97
N LEU A 38 -9.95 -9.76 -6.23
CA LEU A 38 -9.67 -11.18 -6.19
C LEU A 38 -10.81 -11.98 -5.53
N PHE A 39 -11.29 -11.56 -4.36
CA PHE A 39 -12.44 -12.22 -3.72
C PHE A 39 -13.72 -12.13 -4.56
N GLY A 40 -13.96 -10.98 -5.20
CA GLY A 40 -15.06 -10.80 -6.14
C GLY A 40 -14.95 -11.73 -7.35
N GLY A 41 -13.75 -11.94 -7.88
CA GLY A 41 -13.45 -12.88 -8.95
C GLY A 41 -13.79 -14.32 -8.57
N VAL A 42 -13.39 -14.75 -7.37
CA VAL A 42 -13.76 -16.06 -6.82
C VAL A 42 -15.27 -16.19 -6.71
N ALA A 43 -15.95 -15.19 -6.16
CA ALA A 43 -17.40 -15.20 -6.00
C ALA A 43 -18.15 -15.22 -7.36
N ALA A 44 -17.58 -14.60 -8.39
CA ALA A 44 -18.09 -14.60 -9.75
C ALA A 44 -17.76 -15.90 -10.52
N GLY A 45 -17.02 -16.84 -9.92
CA GLY A 45 -16.64 -18.12 -10.54
C GLY A 45 -15.61 -17.97 -11.65
N ILE A 46 -14.74 -16.97 -11.58
CA ILE A 46 -13.65 -16.77 -12.56
C ILE A 46 -12.60 -17.86 -12.36
N PRO A 47 -12.27 -18.67 -13.38
CA PRO A 47 -11.39 -19.83 -13.24
C PRO A 47 -9.97 -19.49 -12.74
N GLU A 48 -9.47 -18.31 -13.08
CA GLU A 48 -8.14 -17.83 -12.72
C GLU A 48 -8.08 -17.23 -11.29
N ALA A 49 -9.24 -17.00 -10.65
CA ALA A 49 -9.32 -16.49 -9.29
C ALA A 49 -9.38 -17.65 -8.29
N SER A 50 -8.46 -17.68 -7.34
CA SER A 50 -8.42 -18.68 -6.27
C SER A 50 -8.61 -18.07 -4.89
N ILE A 51 -9.28 -18.80 -3.99
CA ILE A 51 -9.41 -18.37 -2.59
C ILE A 51 -8.03 -18.30 -1.92
N SER A 52 -7.13 -19.25 -2.22
CA SER A 52 -5.77 -19.26 -1.68
C SER A 52 -5.01 -18.00 -2.06
N GLY A 53 -5.00 -17.62 -3.34
CA GLY A 53 -4.36 -16.41 -3.81
C GLY A 53 -4.93 -15.14 -3.16
N ALA A 54 -6.27 -15.06 -3.06
CA ALA A 54 -6.92 -13.92 -2.40
C ALA A 54 -6.55 -13.81 -0.90
N VAL A 55 -6.50 -14.94 -0.20
CA VAL A 55 -6.12 -15.00 1.23
C VAL A 55 -4.63 -14.65 1.41
N VAL A 56 -3.74 -15.18 0.55
CA VAL A 56 -2.30 -14.87 0.61
C VAL A 56 -2.06 -13.38 0.40
N LEU A 57 -2.71 -12.77 -0.61
CA LEU A 57 -2.61 -11.34 -0.82
C LEU A 57 -3.13 -10.54 0.38
N ALA A 58 -4.29 -10.92 0.94
CA ALA A 58 -4.85 -10.25 2.10
C ALA A 58 -3.95 -10.34 3.34
N ILE A 59 -3.31 -11.49 3.57
CA ILE A 59 -2.32 -11.67 4.64
C ILE A 59 -1.08 -10.81 4.39
N GLY A 60 -0.56 -10.81 3.16
CA GLY A 60 0.60 -10.00 2.79
C GLY A 60 0.36 -8.52 3.03
N ILE A 61 -0.76 -7.98 2.55
CA ILE A 61 -1.17 -6.59 2.78
C ILE A 61 -1.39 -6.32 4.27
N GLY A 62 -2.04 -7.23 5.01
CA GLY A 62 -2.21 -7.08 6.44
C GLY A 62 -0.89 -7.02 7.22
N ILE A 63 0.15 -7.74 6.78
CA ILE A 63 1.49 -7.69 7.39
C ILE A 63 2.18 -6.36 7.07
N GLN A 64 2.10 -5.87 5.83
CA GLN A 64 2.72 -4.60 5.44
C GLN A 64 2.06 -3.38 6.09
N ASN A 65 0.78 -3.43 6.43
CA ASN A 65 0.09 -2.35 7.15
C ASN A 65 0.73 -2.00 8.50
N PHE A 66 1.45 -2.94 9.13
CA PHE A 66 2.16 -2.65 10.38
C PHE A 66 3.31 -1.65 10.19
N PRO A 67 4.30 -1.88 9.30
CA PRO A 67 5.33 -0.87 9.03
C PRO A 67 4.76 0.44 8.45
N GLU A 68 3.71 0.40 7.63
CA GLU A 68 3.07 1.60 7.12
C GLU A 68 2.41 2.44 8.22
N GLY A 69 1.71 1.82 9.14
CA GLY A 69 1.18 2.49 10.32
C GLY A 69 2.28 3.14 11.18
N ILE A 70 3.48 2.54 11.24
CA ILE A 70 4.66 3.14 11.87
C ILE A 70 5.15 4.33 11.06
N ALA A 71 5.24 4.22 9.74
CA ALA A 71 5.66 5.31 8.84
C ALA A 71 4.77 6.56 8.96
N VAL A 72 3.48 6.39 9.24
CA VAL A 72 2.56 7.49 9.55
C VAL A 72 2.74 7.99 10.99
N SER A 73 2.74 7.09 11.97
CA SER A 73 2.67 7.45 13.39
C SER A 73 3.95 8.08 13.91
N MET A 74 5.14 7.68 13.41
CA MET A 74 6.42 8.19 13.90
C MET A 74 6.67 9.67 13.57
N PRO A 75 6.46 10.16 12.34
CA PRO A 75 6.58 11.60 12.05
C PRO A 75 5.60 12.46 12.85
N LEU A 76 4.34 12.00 13.03
CA LEU A 76 3.36 12.67 13.87
C LEU A 76 3.84 12.76 15.32
N ARG A 77 4.44 11.70 15.82
CA ARG A 77 5.03 11.66 17.16
C ARG A 77 6.20 12.64 17.31
N ARG A 78 7.07 12.74 16.30
CA ARG A 78 8.20 13.69 16.27
C ARG A 78 7.73 15.15 16.31
N GLN A 79 6.54 15.45 15.77
CA GLN A 79 5.91 16.78 15.83
C GLN A 79 5.21 17.08 17.17
N GLY A 80 5.38 16.23 18.20
CA GLY A 80 4.84 16.45 19.52
C GLY A 80 3.44 15.90 19.76
N MET A 81 2.84 15.20 18.79
CA MET A 81 1.55 14.56 18.99
C MET A 81 1.65 13.46 20.06
N SER A 82 0.60 13.26 20.85
CA SER A 82 0.58 12.21 21.87
C SER A 82 0.67 10.81 21.25
N ARG A 83 1.20 9.82 22.02
CA ARG A 83 1.37 8.45 21.53
C ARG A 83 0.08 7.85 20.98
N TRP A 84 -1.02 8.01 21.72
CA TRP A 84 -2.33 7.49 21.32
C TRP A 84 -2.88 8.15 20.06
N LYS A 85 -2.77 9.47 19.93
CA LYS A 85 -3.21 10.17 18.73
C LYS A 85 -2.39 9.74 17.51
N SER A 86 -1.06 9.69 17.64
CA SER A 86 -0.19 9.25 16.54
C SER A 86 -0.51 7.81 16.10
N PHE A 87 -0.72 6.90 17.06
CA PHE A 87 -1.14 5.54 16.78
C PHE A 87 -2.49 5.49 16.06
N PHE A 88 -3.49 6.23 16.52
CA PHE A 88 -4.80 6.27 15.87
C PHE A 88 -4.73 6.79 14.44
N TYR A 89 -3.95 7.82 14.17
CA TYR A 89 -3.77 8.30 12.81
C TYR A 89 -3.08 7.24 11.92
N GLY A 90 -2.05 6.56 12.44
CA GLY A 90 -1.40 5.47 11.72
C GLY A 90 -2.38 4.33 11.40
N GLN A 91 -3.22 3.92 12.34
CA GLN A 91 -4.23 2.88 12.10
C GLN A 91 -5.37 3.35 11.18
N SER A 92 -5.73 4.63 11.27
CA SER A 92 -6.82 5.18 10.47
C SER A 92 -6.49 5.26 8.97
N SER A 93 -5.23 5.32 8.59
CA SER A 93 -4.82 5.32 7.18
C SER A 93 -5.24 4.05 6.45
N ALA A 94 -5.30 2.91 7.15
CA ALA A 94 -5.71 1.62 6.60
C ALA A 94 -7.24 1.40 6.56
N ILE A 95 -8.06 2.27 7.15
CA ILE A 95 -9.54 2.11 7.14
C ILE A 95 -10.12 2.11 5.72
N VAL A 96 -9.46 2.78 4.80
CA VAL A 96 -9.91 2.83 3.39
C VAL A 96 -9.80 1.50 2.68
N GLU A 97 -8.93 0.58 3.14
CA GLU A 97 -8.72 -0.74 2.52
C GLU A 97 -9.97 -1.63 2.55
N PRO A 98 -10.60 -1.89 3.72
CA PRO A 98 -11.82 -2.69 3.72
C PRO A 98 -12.96 -2.04 2.94
N ILE A 99 -13.03 -0.71 2.89
CA ILE A 99 -14.01 -0.01 2.06
C ILE A 99 -13.73 -0.24 0.58
N ALA A 100 -12.48 -0.05 0.16
CA ALA A 100 -12.04 -0.28 -1.21
C ALA A 100 -12.19 -1.78 -1.60
N ALA A 101 -11.93 -2.71 -0.68
CA ALA A 101 -12.12 -4.14 -0.92
C ALA A 101 -13.61 -4.48 -1.20
N VAL A 102 -14.53 -3.91 -0.44
CA VAL A 102 -15.97 -4.08 -0.72
C VAL A 102 -16.34 -3.51 -2.08
N ILE A 103 -15.84 -2.32 -2.42
CA ILE A 103 -16.08 -1.70 -3.74
C ILE A 103 -15.50 -2.57 -4.86
N GLY A 104 -14.27 -3.06 -4.71
CA GLY A 104 -13.62 -3.93 -5.68
C GLY A 104 -14.37 -5.24 -5.91
N ALA A 105 -14.80 -5.89 -4.83
CA ALA A 105 -15.59 -7.12 -4.90
C ALA A 105 -16.94 -6.91 -5.61
N LEU A 106 -17.65 -5.84 -5.26
CA LEU A 106 -18.91 -5.50 -5.91
C LEU A 106 -18.72 -5.16 -7.39
N ALA A 107 -17.69 -4.38 -7.73
CA ALA A 107 -17.42 -4.02 -9.12
C ALA A 107 -17.22 -5.24 -10.00
N VAL A 108 -16.45 -6.24 -9.55
CA VAL A 108 -16.23 -7.48 -10.29
C VAL A 108 -17.49 -8.33 -10.37
N THR A 109 -18.27 -8.41 -9.29
CA THR A 109 -19.51 -9.18 -9.26
C THR A 109 -20.53 -8.66 -10.25
N PHE A 110 -20.64 -7.34 -10.40
CA PHE A 110 -21.56 -6.71 -11.35
C PHE A 110 -21.03 -6.59 -12.77
N PHE A 111 -19.71 -6.50 -12.93
CA PHE A 111 -19.08 -6.28 -14.23
C PHE A 111 -17.71 -6.98 -14.32
N THR A 112 -17.73 -8.28 -14.54
CA THR A 112 -16.53 -9.12 -14.66
C THR A 112 -15.45 -8.58 -15.63
N PRO A 113 -15.77 -8.00 -16.81
CA PRO A 113 -14.75 -7.44 -17.71
C PRO A 113 -13.87 -6.33 -17.11
N ILE A 114 -14.24 -5.73 -15.98
CA ILE A 114 -13.42 -4.70 -15.31
C ILE A 114 -12.20 -5.31 -14.60
N LEU A 115 -12.23 -6.61 -14.29
CA LEU A 115 -11.21 -7.29 -13.49
C LEU A 115 -9.76 -7.02 -13.95
N PRO A 116 -9.38 -7.28 -15.22
CA PRO A 116 -8.00 -7.06 -15.65
C PRO A 116 -7.58 -5.58 -15.57
N TYR A 117 -8.50 -4.66 -15.83
CA TYR A 117 -8.23 -3.23 -15.74
C TYR A 117 -8.06 -2.77 -14.29
N ALA A 118 -8.89 -3.26 -13.37
CA ALA A 118 -8.81 -2.96 -11.95
C ALA A 118 -7.50 -3.48 -11.34
N LEU A 119 -7.12 -4.72 -11.66
CA LEU A 119 -5.85 -5.31 -11.21
C LEU A 119 -4.65 -4.56 -11.80
N SER A 120 -4.68 -4.21 -13.08
CA SER A 120 -3.62 -3.43 -13.72
C SER A 120 -3.48 -2.04 -13.11
N PHE A 121 -4.60 -1.39 -12.79
CA PHE A 121 -4.60 -0.08 -12.11
C PHE A 121 -3.98 -0.20 -10.71
N ALA A 122 -4.43 -1.17 -9.91
CA ALA A 122 -3.91 -1.40 -8.56
C ALA A 122 -2.40 -1.69 -8.60
N ALA A 123 -1.94 -2.58 -9.49
CA ALA A 123 -0.53 -2.89 -9.66
C ALA A 123 0.29 -1.66 -10.07
N GLY A 124 -0.21 -0.88 -11.03
CA GLY A 124 0.47 0.35 -11.47
C GLY A 124 0.58 1.39 -10.35
N ALA A 125 -0.48 1.58 -9.56
CA ALA A 125 -0.48 2.50 -8.42
C ALA A 125 0.51 2.05 -7.34
N MET A 126 0.58 0.74 -7.02
CA MET A 126 1.55 0.20 -6.06
C MET A 126 3.00 0.39 -6.55
N ILE A 127 3.29 0.13 -7.84
CA ILE A 127 4.62 0.39 -8.41
C ILE A 127 4.97 1.87 -8.34
N PHE A 128 4.02 2.76 -8.65
CA PHE A 128 4.24 4.20 -8.57
C PHE A 128 4.68 4.63 -7.17
N VAL A 129 3.98 4.17 -6.12
CA VAL A 129 4.34 4.51 -4.74
C VAL A 129 5.70 3.92 -4.33
N VAL A 130 6.02 2.70 -4.75
CA VAL A 130 7.35 2.12 -4.48
C VAL A 130 8.46 2.99 -5.08
N VAL A 131 8.28 3.50 -6.28
CA VAL A 131 9.29 4.32 -6.98
C VAL A 131 9.35 5.73 -6.41
N GLU A 132 8.21 6.35 -6.10
CA GLU A 132 8.14 7.76 -5.68
C GLU A 132 8.36 7.96 -4.18
N GLU A 133 8.02 6.99 -3.35
CA GLU A 133 8.07 7.12 -1.91
C GLU A 133 9.06 6.14 -1.26
N VAL A 134 8.91 4.83 -1.48
CA VAL A 134 9.67 3.82 -0.74
C VAL A 134 11.16 3.82 -1.12
N ILE A 135 11.48 3.79 -2.41
CA ILE A 135 12.88 3.78 -2.86
C ILE A 135 13.62 5.06 -2.45
N PRO A 136 13.08 6.28 -2.66
CA PRO A 136 13.73 7.50 -2.18
C PRO A 136 13.96 7.50 -0.66
N GLU A 137 12.99 7.02 0.13
CA GLU A 137 13.11 6.99 1.59
C GLU A 137 14.23 6.05 2.05
N THR A 138 14.47 4.94 1.37
CA THR A 138 15.60 4.03 1.67
C THR A 138 16.97 4.70 1.46
N GLN A 139 17.04 5.82 0.75
CA GLN A 139 18.27 6.52 0.39
C GLN A 139 18.52 7.80 1.23
N LEU A 140 17.64 8.13 2.19
CA LEU A 140 17.73 9.37 2.95
C LEU A 140 18.77 9.36 4.08
N ASP A 141 19.10 8.19 4.62
CA ASP A 141 20.00 8.03 5.77
C ASP A 141 21.32 7.35 5.41
N ASN A 142 22.29 7.39 6.34
CA ASN A 142 23.59 6.72 6.18
C ASN A 142 23.52 5.19 6.18
N ASN A 143 22.34 4.59 6.38
CA ASN A 143 22.09 3.15 6.44
C ASN A 143 21.39 2.64 5.17
N THR A 144 21.71 3.22 4.01
CA THR A 144 21.09 2.88 2.72
C THR A 144 21.20 1.40 2.35
N ASP A 145 22.34 0.76 2.66
CA ASP A 145 22.56 -0.66 2.36
C ASP A 145 21.60 -1.56 3.17
N ILE A 146 21.42 -1.26 4.46
CA ILE A 146 20.51 -2.03 5.34
C ILE A 146 19.06 -1.85 4.88
N ALA A 147 18.65 -0.63 4.54
CA ALA A 147 17.31 -0.35 4.04
C ALA A 147 17.06 -1.04 2.68
N THR A 148 18.03 -1.00 1.77
CA THR A 148 17.97 -1.70 0.48
C THR A 148 17.90 -3.22 0.65
N LEU A 149 18.70 -3.81 1.55
CA LEU A 149 18.63 -5.24 1.85
C LEU A 149 17.29 -5.62 2.49
N GLY A 150 16.74 -4.76 3.35
CA GLY A 150 15.39 -4.94 3.90
C GLY A 150 14.32 -4.96 2.83
N PHE A 151 14.37 -4.03 1.87
CA PHE A 151 13.47 -3.96 0.73
C PHE A 151 13.55 -5.24 -0.13
N ILE A 152 14.78 -5.67 -0.50
CA ILE A 152 15.00 -6.89 -1.29
C ILE A 152 14.52 -8.11 -0.52
N GLY A 153 14.81 -8.20 0.78
CA GLY A 153 14.35 -9.29 1.64
C GLY A 153 12.84 -9.39 1.71
N GLY A 154 12.15 -8.27 1.88
CA GLY A 154 10.68 -8.20 1.84
C GLY A 154 10.11 -8.67 0.51
N PHE A 155 10.68 -8.21 -0.61
CA PHE A 155 10.28 -8.64 -1.95
C PHE A 155 10.44 -10.17 -2.13
N ILE A 156 11.58 -10.74 -1.69
CA ILE A 156 11.83 -12.19 -1.78
C ILE A 156 10.81 -12.96 -0.95
N ILE A 157 10.51 -12.51 0.28
CA ILE A 157 9.52 -13.17 1.14
C ILE A 157 8.15 -13.18 0.47
N MET A 158 7.69 -12.02 -0.04
CA MET A 158 6.40 -11.94 -0.73
C MET A 158 6.36 -12.81 -1.98
N MET A 159 7.42 -12.81 -2.78
CA MET A 159 7.51 -13.66 -3.98
C MET A 159 7.44 -15.17 -3.61
N VAL A 160 8.12 -15.58 -2.53
CA VAL A 160 8.08 -16.98 -2.06
C VAL A 160 6.67 -17.34 -1.58
N LEU A 161 6.00 -16.45 -0.85
CA LEU A 161 4.63 -16.67 -0.38
C LEU A 161 3.67 -16.79 -1.56
N ASP A 162 3.78 -15.92 -2.56
CA ASP A 162 2.95 -15.94 -3.75
C ASP A 162 3.12 -17.24 -4.53
N VAL A 163 4.36 -17.65 -4.81
CA VAL A 163 4.66 -18.89 -5.57
C VAL A 163 4.31 -20.16 -4.78
N ALA A 164 4.47 -20.15 -3.45
CA ALA A 164 4.25 -21.35 -2.63
C ALA A 164 2.78 -21.56 -2.24
N LEU A 165 1.99 -20.50 -2.17
CA LEU A 165 0.61 -20.51 -1.66
C LEU A 165 -0.43 -20.09 -2.71
N GLY A 166 -0.01 -19.40 -3.80
CA GLY A 166 -0.84 -19.04 -4.94
C GLY A 166 -0.91 -20.15 -5.97
#